data_7537bf27bb62172b0d24c6a7439f4ae4
#
_entry.id   7537bf27bb62172b0d24c6a7439f4ae4
#
_cell.length_a   1.000
_cell.length_b   1.000
_cell.length_c   1.000
_cell.angle_alpha   90.00
_cell.angle_beta   90.00
_cell.angle_gamma   90.00
#
_symmetry.space_group_name_H-M   'P 1'
#
loop_
_entity.id
_entity.type
_entity.pdbx_description
1 polymer ?
#
loop_
_entity_poly.entity_id
_entity_poly.type
_entity_poly.pdbx_seq_one_letter_code
_entity_poly.pdbx_strand_id
1 'polypeptide(L)'
;MQLTTLLVPTYTQMLKTLAGWLKKAQAQLPEAEAQALLSARLAPDMFPLSTQVRFACVQAREAVCRLRGEAFPAVINQLLDEGRQAGERPGTLADAYARIDETVALLDGLAADALDMEA
;
A
#
# COMPACT_ATOMS: atom_id res chain seq x y z
N MET A 1 -12.30 -7.12 21.99
CA MET A 1 -12.28 -6.41 20.70
C MET A 1 -11.68 -7.33 19.65
N GLN A 2 -12.33 -7.45 18.54
CA GLN A 2 -11.83 -8.27 17.42
C GLN A 2 -10.98 -7.39 16.51
N LEU A 3 -9.66 -7.57 16.58
CA LEU A 3 -8.72 -6.78 15.81
C LEU A 3 -8.89 -6.98 14.30
N THR A 4 -9.19 -8.20 13.88
CA THR A 4 -9.40 -8.51 12.46
C THR A 4 -10.54 -7.67 11.89
N THR A 5 -11.66 -7.61 12.59
CA THR A 5 -12.85 -6.83 12.18
C THR A 5 -12.57 -5.33 12.11
N LEU A 6 -11.66 -4.83 12.96
CA LEU A 6 -11.26 -3.43 12.94
C LEU A 6 -10.22 -3.13 11.86
N LEU A 7 -9.14 -3.91 11.81
CA LEU A 7 -7.96 -3.57 11.00
C LEU A 7 -8.10 -3.94 9.53
N VAL A 8 -8.66 -5.11 9.21
CA VAL A 8 -8.75 -5.54 7.82
C VAL A 8 -9.62 -4.61 6.98
N PRO A 9 -10.86 -4.26 7.39
CA PRO A 9 -11.65 -3.30 6.63
C PRO A 9 -11.02 -1.92 6.56
N THR A 10 -10.34 -1.46 7.60
CA THR A 10 -9.70 -0.15 7.64
C THR A 10 -8.57 -0.07 6.62
N TYR A 11 -7.64 -1.03 6.62
CA TYR A 11 -6.55 -1.06 5.64
C TYR A 11 -7.05 -1.28 4.23
N THR A 12 -8.01 -2.17 4.04
CA THR A 12 -8.60 -2.46 2.73
C THR A 12 -9.25 -1.20 2.15
N GLN A 13 -10.04 -0.49 2.94
CA GLN A 13 -10.70 0.74 2.50
C GLN A 13 -9.69 1.83 2.17
N MET A 14 -8.68 2.01 3.00
CA MET A 14 -7.62 3.00 2.77
C MET A 14 -6.90 2.74 1.46
N LEU A 15 -6.49 1.50 1.21
CA LEU A 15 -5.77 1.13 0.00
C LEU A 15 -6.64 1.24 -1.25
N LYS A 16 -7.90 0.81 -1.18
CA LYS A 16 -8.85 0.95 -2.30
C LYS A 16 -9.15 2.42 -2.61
N THR A 17 -9.28 3.26 -1.59
CA THR A 17 -9.50 4.69 -1.75
C THR A 17 -8.31 5.34 -2.44
N LEU A 18 -7.10 5.00 -2.03
CA LEU A 18 -5.87 5.51 -2.65
C LEU A 18 -5.81 5.11 -4.14
N ALA A 19 -6.04 3.85 -4.45
CA ALA A 19 -6.09 3.38 -5.84
C ALA A 19 -7.18 4.08 -6.64
N GLY A 20 -8.36 4.27 -6.04
CA GLY A 20 -9.47 4.95 -6.68
C GLY A 20 -9.15 6.41 -7.04
N TRP A 21 -8.50 7.13 -6.14
CA TRP A 21 -8.07 8.51 -6.41
C TRP A 21 -7.04 8.57 -7.54
N LEU A 22 -6.08 7.66 -7.55
CA LEU A 22 -5.08 7.59 -8.62
C LEU A 22 -5.71 7.26 -9.98
N LYS A 23 -6.65 6.32 -10.02
CA LYS A 23 -7.39 5.96 -11.24
C LYS A 23 -8.23 7.13 -11.75
N LYS A 24 -8.87 7.87 -10.84
CA LYS A 24 -9.66 9.05 -11.20
C LYS A 24 -8.76 10.14 -11.79
N ALA A 25 -7.62 10.40 -11.19
CA ALA A 25 -6.65 11.34 -11.72
C ALA A 25 -6.13 10.90 -13.09
N GLN A 26 -5.84 9.61 -13.25
CA GLN A 26 -5.39 9.05 -14.53
C GLN A 26 -6.42 9.23 -15.62
N ALA A 27 -7.72 9.12 -15.30
CA ALA A 27 -8.80 9.32 -16.26
C ALA A 27 -8.99 10.80 -16.66
N GLN A 28 -8.57 11.74 -15.80
CA GLN A 28 -8.80 13.18 -16.01
C GLN A 28 -7.58 13.91 -16.56
N LEU A 29 -6.39 13.34 -16.47
CA LEU A 29 -5.14 13.97 -16.90
C LEU A 29 -4.55 13.28 -18.13
N PRO A 30 -3.79 14.02 -18.96
CA PRO A 30 -2.96 13.39 -19.97
C PRO A 30 -2.05 12.34 -19.33
N GLU A 31 -1.74 11.26 -20.04
CA GLU A 31 -1.01 10.10 -19.48
C GLU A 31 0.31 10.48 -18.84
N ALA A 32 1.09 11.36 -19.49
CA ALA A 32 2.38 11.80 -18.95
C ALA A 32 2.23 12.54 -17.62
N GLU A 33 1.18 13.38 -17.48
CA GLU A 33 0.92 14.10 -16.24
C GLU A 33 0.41 13.17 -15.15
N ALA A 34 -0.45 12.20 -15.51
CA ALA A 34 -0.92 11.21 -14.56
C ALA A 34 0.25 10.38 -14.00
N GLN A 35 1.15 9.90 -14.85
CA GLN A 35 2.33 9.15 -14.40
C GLN A 35 3.25 10.02 -13.54
N ALA A 36 3.38 11.31 -13.85
CA ALA A 36 4.20 12.24 -13.08
C ALA A 36 3.69 12.46 -11.65
N LEU A 37 2.42 12.15 -11.35
CA LEU A 37 1.90 12.21 -9.98
C LEU A 37 2.69 11.34 -9.01
N LEU A 38 3.25 10.23 -9.49
CA LEU A 38 4.05 9.33 -8.66
C LEU A 38 5.32 9.98 -8.11
N SER A 39 5.81 11.02 -8.77
CA SER A 39 6.97 11.80 -8.32
C SER A 39 6.56 13.04 -7.51
N ALA A 40 5.26 13.29 -7.34
CA ALA A 40 4.77 14.46 -6.61
C ALA A 40 5.10 14.35 -5.12
N ARG A 41 5.48 15.48 -4.51
CA ARG A 41 5.80 15.61 -3.08
C ARG A 41 4.99 16.76 -2.50
N LEU A 42 4.49 16.58 -1.27
CA LEU A 42 3.80 17.67 -0.57
C LEU A 42 4.79 18.76 -0.14
N ALA A 43 6.04 18.41 0.14
CA ALA A 43 7.11 19.31 0.47
C ALA A 43 8.43 18.74 -0.06
N PRO A 44 9.46 19.58 -0.33
CA PRO A 44 10.73 19.10 -0.91
C PRO A 44 11.45 18.03 -0.07
N ASP A 45 11.22 18.03 1.24
CA ASP A 45 11.85 17.10 2.18
C ASP A 45 10.98 15.85 2.46
N MET A 46 9.83 15.73 1.82
CA MET A 46 8.96 14.57 1.96
C MET A 46 9.20 13.56 0.83
N PHE A 47 8.91 12.30 1.13
CA PHE A 47 8.95 11.25 0.11
C PHE A 47 7.92 11.49 -0.99
N PRO A 48 8.21 11.10 -2.25
CA PRO A 48 7.23 11.21 -3.34
C PRO A 48 6.05 10.27 -3.13
N LEU A 49 4.96 10.53 -3.85
CA LEU A 49 3.73 9.74 -3.76
C LEU A 49 3.98 8.25 -4.01
N SER A 50 4.85 7.90 -4.96
CA SER A 50 5.21 6.50 -5.24
C SER A 50 5.75 5.79 -4.00
N THR A 51 6.60 6.47 -3.20
CA THR A 51 7.08 5.95 -1.92
C THR A 51 5.93 5.75 -0.94
N GLN A 52 5.02 6.74 -0.85
CA GLN A 52 3.89 6.66 0.07
C GLN A 52 2.99 5.45 -0.24
N VAL A 53 2.75 5.16 -1.51
CA VAL A 53 1.98 3.98 -1.94
C VAL A 53 2.65 2.69 -1.42
N ARG A 54 3.97 2.55 -1.63
CA ARG A 54 4.68 1.34 -1.18
C ARG A 54 4.67 1.22 0.32
N PHE A 55 4.90 2.31 1.04
CA PHE A 55 4.92 2.29 2.50
C PHE A 55 3.54 2.02 3.10
N ALA A 56 2.45 2.47 2.46
CA ALA A 56 1.10 2.12 2.89
C ALA A 56 0.88 0.59 2.80
N CYS A 57 1.33 -0.02 1.72
CA CYS A 57 1.28 -1.48 1.57
C CYS A 57 2.13 -2.19 2.63
N VAL A 58 3.32 -1.67 2.92
CA VAL A 58 4.20 -2.21 3.95
C VAL A 58 3.52 -2.17 5.33
N GLN A 59 2.91 -1.04 5.68
CA GLN A 59 2.25 -0.90 6.98
C GLN A 59 1.15 -1.95 7.17
N ALA A 60 0.33 -2.17 6.16
CA ALA A 60 -0.73 -3.19 6.22
C ALA A 60 -0.14 -4.59 6.40
N ARG A 61 0.88 -4.93 5.62
CA ARG A 61 1.53 -6.26 5.68
C ARG A 61 2.26 -6.48 7.00
N GLU A 62 2.98 -5.46 7.49
CA GLU A 62 3.68 -5.55 8.78
C GLU A 62 2.70 -5.74 9.94
N ALA A 63 1.57 -5.04 9.93
CA ALA A 63 0.55 -5.19 10.96
C ALA A 63 0.02 -6.62 11.00
N VAL A 64 -0.25 -7.21 9.85
CA VAL A 64 -0.71 -8.61 9.75
C VAL A 64 0.35 -9.56 10.33
N CYS A 65 1.60 -9.43 9.91
CA CYS A 65 2.68 -10.31 10.38
C CYS A 65 2.91 -10.18 11.88
N ARG A 66 2.92 -8.97 12.41
CA ARG A 66 3.16 -8.73 13.84
C ARG A 66 2.04 -9.32 14.70
N LEU A 67 0.78 -9.12 14.30
CA LEU A 67 -0.36 -9.62 15.06
C LEU A 67 -0.46 -11.15 15.00
N ARG A 68 0.04 -11.76 13.93
CA ARG A 68 0.06 -13.23 13.81
C ARG A 68 1.35 -13.85 14.36
N GLY A 69 2.32 -13.05 14.78
CA GLY A 69 3.59 -13.54 15.27
C GLY A 69 4.43 -14.20 14.19
N GLU A 70 4.26 -13.80 12.94
CA GLU A 70 4.97 -14.37 11.79
C GLU A 70 6.19 -13.51 11.42
N ALA A 71 7.21 -14.14 10.88
CA ALA A 71 8.35 -13.44 10.30
C ALA A 71 7.90 -12.66 9.04
N PHE A 72 8.57 -11.54 8.77
CA PHE A 72 8.25 -10.74 7.58
C PHE A 72 8.71 -11.46 6.32
N PRO A 73 7.81 -11.69 5.35
CA PRO A 73 8.20 -12.30 4.08
C PRO A 73 9.03 -11.33 3.23
N ALA A 74 9.75 -11.88 2.25
CA ALA A 74 10.63 -11.12 1.37
C ALA A 74 9.93 -9.96 0.65
N VAL A 75 8.63 -10.07 0.39
CA VAL A 75 7.85 -9.02 -0.28
C VAL A 75 7.86 -7.70 0.50
N ILE A 76 7.94 -7.74 1.82
CA ILE A 76 8.03 -6.52 2.64
C ILE A 76 9.33 -5.78 2.36
N ASN A 77 10.46 -6.48 2.32
CA ASN A 77 11.74 -5.88 1.97
C ASN A 77 11.76 -5.35 0.54
N GLN A 78 11.13 -6.06 -0.38
CA GLN A 78 11.00 -5.60 -1.77
C GLN A 78 10.21 -4.29 -1.87
N LEU A 79 9.10 -4.18 -1.15
CA LEU A 79 8.30 -2.96 -1.10
C LEU A 79 9.06 -1.79 -0.46
N LEU A 80 9.80 -2.06 0.62
CA LEU A 80 10.63 -1.05 1.26
C LEU A 80 11.70 -0.52 0.31
N ASP A 81 12.36 -1.41 -0.43
CA ASP A 81 13.38 -1.03 -1.40
C ASP A 81 12.79 -0.21 -2.55
N GLU A 82 11.64 -0.64 -3.09
CA GLU A 82 10.91 0.14 -4.11
C GLU A 82 10.58 1.54 -3.59
N GLY A 83 10.09 1.62 -2.35
CA GLY A 83 9.73 2.89 -1.74
C GLY A 83 10.92 3.82 -1.55
N ARG A 84 12.06 3.28 -1.11
CA ARG A 84 13.29 4.07 -0.92
C ARG A 84 13.87 4.56 -2.23
N GLN A 85 13.72 3.78 -3.31
CA GLN A 85 14.25 4.12 -4.63
C GLN A 85 13.27 4.92 -5.49
N ALA A 86 12.05 5.14 -5.03
CA ALA A 86 11.00 5.75 -5.83
C ALA A 86 11.27 7.21 -6.22
N GLY A 87 12.18 7.90 -5.52
CA GLY A 87 12.62 9.24 -5.92
C GLY A 87 13.33 9.24 -7.27
N GLU A 88 14.10 8.19 -7.56
CA GLU A 88 14.83 8.00 -8.83
C GLU A 88 14.08 7.08 -9.78
N ARG A 89 13.32 6.12 -9.24
CA ARG A 89 12.59 5.09 -10.00
C ARG A 89 11.15 5.01 -9.48
N PRO A 90 10.30 5.97 -9.86
CA PRO A 90 8.93 5.99 -9.36
C PRO A 90 8.05 4.86 -9.88
N GLY A 91 8.45 4.19 -10.96
CA GLY A 91 7.64 3.17 -11.61
C GLY A 91 6.46 3.78 -12.36
N THR A 92 5.48 2.95 -12.65
CA THR A 92 4.25 3.36 -13.35
C THR A 92 3.05 3.28 -12.42
N LEU A 93 1.94 3.92 -12.82
CA LEU A 93 0.67 3.76 -12.10
C LEU A 93 0.23 2.30 -12.09
N ALA A 94 0.45 1.56 -13.18
CA ALA A 94 0.14 0.12 -13.22
C ALA A 94 0.91 -0.65 -12.14
N ASP A 95 2.19 -0.33 -11.92
CA ASP A 95 2.98 -0.92 -10.85
C ASP A 95 2.40 -0.60 -9.48
N ALA A 96 2.00 0.66 -9.26
CA ALA A 96 1.39 1.08 -8.00
C ALA A 96 0.09 0.35 -7.73
N TYR A 97 -0.78 0.23 -8.75
CA TYR A 97 -2.03 -0.53 -8.62
C TYR A 97 -1.78 -2.00 -8.31
N ALA A 98 -0.78 -2.60 -8.96
CA ALA A 98 -0.43 -4.00 -8.71
C ALA A 98 -0.04 -4.21 -7.25
N ARG A 99 0.77 -3.32 -6.67
CA ARG A 99 1.17 -3.41 -5.26
C ARG A 99 0.00 -3.26 -4.31
N ILE A 100 -0.91 -2.33 -4.60
CA ILE A 100 -2.13 -2.16 -3.80
C ILE A 100 -3.02 -3.40 -3.92
N ASP A 101 -3.26 -3.90 -5.13
CA ASP A 101 -4.13 -5.05 -5.37
C ASP A 101 -3.59 -6.32 -4.70
N GLU A 102 -2.28 -6.55 -4.76
CA GLU A 102 -1.64 -7.68 -4.07
C GLU A 102 -1.85 -7.60 -2.55
N THR A 103 -1.75 -6.41 -1.98
CA THR A 103 -1.94 -6.20 -0.54
C THR A 103 -3.40 -6.36 -0.15
N VAL A 104 -4.33 -5.82 -0.94
CA VAL A 104 -5.78 -6.01 -0.71
C VAL A 104 -6.14 -7.49 -0.80
N ALA A 105 -5.58 -8.22 -1.78
CA ALA A 105 -5.82 -9.65 -1.92
C ALA A 105 -5.35 -10.43 -0.67
N LEU A 106 -4.20 -10.06 -0.11
CA LEU A 106 -3.73 -10.64 1.15
C LEU A 106 -4.73 -10.42 2.27
N LEU A 107 -5.22 -9.18 2.42
CA LEU A 107 -6.19 -8.83 3.47
C LEU A 107 -7.51 -9.55 3.28
N ASP A 108 -7.99 -9.63 2.04
CA ASP A 108 -9.25 -10.33 1.72
C ASP A 108 -9.16 -11.83 1.98
N GLY A 109 -7.96 -12.41 1.91
CA GLY A 109 -7.73 -13.83 2.17
C GLY A 109 -7.65 -14.21 3.64
N LEU A 110 -7.66 -13.23 4.56
CA LEU A 110 -7.57 -13.51 5.99
C LEU A 110 -8.89 -14.03 6.54
N ALA A 111 -8.80 -15.02 7.44
CA ALA A 111 -9.98 -15.50 8.18
C ALA A 111 -10.54 -14.38 9.07
N ALA A 112 -11.80 -14.49 9.44
CA ALA A 112 -12.50 -13.47 10.22
C ALA A 112 -11.85 -13.15 11.58
N ASP A 113 -11.06 -14.08 12.11
CA ASP A 113 -10.38 -13.95 13.40
C ASP A 113 -8.85 -14.04 13.30
N ALA A 114 -8.30 -13.93 12.07
CA ALA A 114 -6.88 -14.19 11.81
C ALA A 114 -5.94 -13.30 12.63
N LEU A 115 -6.34 -12.07 12.95
CA LEU A 115 -5.53 -11.10 13.69
C LEU A 115 -5.93 -10.97 15.15
N ASP A 116 -6.94 -11.72 15.59
CA ASP A 116 -7.43 -11.61 16.94
C ASP A 116 -6.45 -12.29 17.91
N MET A 117 -6.19 -11.62 19.01
CA MET A 117 -5.38 -12.20 20.07
C MET A 117 -6.22 -13.12 20.91
N GLU A 118 -5.67 -14.28 21.23
CA GLU A 118 -6.29 -15.17 22.20
C GLU A 118 -6.24 -14.54 23.60
N ALA A 119 -7.32 -14.72 24.31
CA ALA A 119 -7.42 -14.21 25.68
C ALA A 119 -6.45 -14.93 26.63
#